data_94ebc6da6dfef8d3f9d15e9a783bcf59
#
_entry.id   94ebc6da6dfef8d3f9d15e9a783bcf59
#
_cell.length_a   1.000
_cell.length_b   1.000
_cell.length_c   1.000
_cell.angle_alpha   90.00
_cell.angle_beta   90.00
_cell.angle_gamma   90.00
#
_symmetry.space_group_name_H-M   'P 1'
#
loop_
_entity.id
_entity.type
_entity.pdbx_description
1 polymer ?
#
loop_
_entity_poly.entity_id
_entity_poly.type
_entity_poly.pdbx_seq_one_letter_code
_entity_poly.pdbx_strand_id
1 'polypeptide(L)'
;RSGEIKRRRIDASVRRILALKLERGLFEDPFVNEERVDEVVGTPEHHAAAAEISDRTITLVKNEAGLLPLEPDTGRKVLVTGAGGYAGSAADQGDRSTLGSLAAAMEEFGVETEVYETGTDPDASRRSTAVAKAQNSDLVVVTTNKAWTSEGQQRLVKELLATGRPVIVAAVRDPYDLAYFTEAETYLAAYGYKPVSMEALARVLFGAVNPTGRLPVTIPEAEDPNAALYPYGHGLSY
;
A
#
# COMPACT_ATOMS: atom_id res chain seq x y z
N ARG A 1 -7.78 12.88 41.12
CA ARG A 1 -9.25 13.14 41.37
C ARG A 1 -9.53 14.64 41.19
N SER A 2 -9.15 15.18 40.04
CA SER A 2 -9.27 16.62 39.70
C SER A 2 -10.74 17.07 39.50
N GLY A 3 -11.70 16.14 39.42
CA GLY A 3 -13.11 16.48 39.13
C GLY A 3 -13.41 16.88 37.69
N GLU A 4 -12.42 16.85 36.79
CA GLU A 4 -12.58 17.20 35.35
C GLU A 4 -13.58 16.29 34.64
N ILE A 5 -13.63 15.00 35.01
CA ILE A 5 -14.60 14.05 34.44
C ILE A 5 -15.64 13.71 35.52
N LYS A 6 -16.88 14.05 35.24
CA LYS A 6 -18.01 13.75 36.15
C LYS A 6 -18.22 12.24 36.26
N ARG A 7 -18.48 11.74 37.51
CA ARG A 7 -18.74 10.33 37.77
C ARG A 7 -19.76 9.73 36.81
N ARG A 8 -20.86 10.44 36.56
CA ARG A 8 -21.92 10.00 35.63
C ARG A 8 -21.38 9.67 34.22
N ARG A 9 -20.31 10.36 33.76
CA ARG A 9 -19.69 10.12 32.45
C ARG A 9 -18.90 8.82 32.47
N ILE A 10 -18.21 8.52 33.57
CA ILE A 10 -17.49 7.26 33.79
C ILE A 10 -18.51 6.12 33.86
N ASP A 11 -19.54 6.25 34.69
CA ASP A 11 -20.58 5.22 34.86
C ASP A 11 -21.29 4.90 33.51
N ALA A 12 -21.55 5.90 32.67
CA ALA A 12 -22.12 5.71 31.34
C ALA A 12 -21.16 4.94 30.40
N SER A 13 -19.85 5.14 30.49
CA SER A 13 -18.87 4.41 29.71
C SER A 13 -18.75 2.96 30.19
N VAL A 14 -18.71 2.74 31.51
CA VAL A 14 -18.64 1.41 32.11
C VAL A 14 -19.88 0.59 31.72
N ARG A 15 -21.08 1.18 31.80
CA ARG A 15 -22.32 0.49 31.40
C ARG A 15 -22.27 0.02 29.94
N ARG A 16 -21.78 0.84 29.00
CA ARG A 16 -21.68 0.42 27.59
C ARG A 16 -20.71 -0.74 27.40
N ILE A 17 -19.57 -0.72 28.10
CA ILE A 17 -18.58 -1.80 28.04
C ILE A 17 -19.16 -3.08 28.64
N LEU A 18 -19.79 -3.00 29.83
CA LEU A 18 -20.40 -4.15 30.49
C LEU A 18 -21.59 -4.70 29.69
N ALA A 19 -22.41 -3.85 29.10
CA ALA A 19 -23.52 -4.28 28.25
C ALA A 19 -23.01 -5.06 27.03
N LEU A 20 -21.95 -4.58 26.36
CA LEU A 20 -21.34 -5.28 25.25
C LEU A 20 -20.74 -6.64 25.69
N LYS A 21 -20.08 -6.69 26.83
CA LYS A 21 -19.53 -7.94 27.36
C LYS A 21 -20.63 -8.97 27.67
N LEU A 22 -21.74 -8.50 28.24
CA LEU A 22 -22.89 -9.35 28.53
C LEU A 22 -23.55 -9.86 27.24
N GLU A 23 -23.76 -8.97 26.27
CA GLU A 23 -24.32 -9.32 24.95
C GLU A 23 -23.48 -10.38 24.21
N ARG A 24 -22.16 -10.31 24.37
CA ARG A 24 -21.22 -11.27 23.79
C ARG A 24 -20.99 -12.53 24.61
N GLY A 25 -21.69 -12.71 25.72
CA GLY A 25 -21.57 -13.89 26.59
C GLY A 25 -20.23 -14.00 27.33
N LEU A 26 -19.44 -12.93 27.41
CA LEU A 26 -18.07 -12.98 27.97
C LEU A 26 -18.03 -13.18 29.49
N PHE A 27 -19.16 -13.19 30.17
CA PHE A 27 -19.23 -13.53 31.59
C PHE A 27 -19.52 -15.02 31.82
N GLU A 28 -20.17 -15.69 30.86
CA GLU A 28 -20.50 -17.11 30.90
C GLU A 28 -19.39 -17.95 30.23
N ASP A 29 -18.92 -17.48 29.05
CA ASP A 29 -17.87 -18.15 28.29
C ASP A 29 -16.89 -17.13 27.73
N PRO A 30 -15.84 -16.73 28.48
CA PRO A 30 -14.90 -15.70 28.06
C PRO A 30 -13.83 -16.20 27.09
N PHE A 31 -13.75 -17.50 26.84
CA PHE A 31 -12.72 -18.10 26.00
C PHE A 31 -13.26 -18.48 24.63
N VAL A 32 -12.40 -18.38 23.62
CA VAL A 32 -12.69 -18.90 22.29
C VAL A 32 -12.32 -20.38 22.21
N ASN A 33 -13.03 -21.14 21.40
CA ASN A 33 -12.61 -22.50 21.06
C ASN A 33 -11.52 -22.41 19.99
N GLU A 34 -10.27 -22.68 20.41
CA GLU A 34 -9.09 -22.60 19.53
C GLU A 34 -9.14 -23.61 18.39
N GLU A 35 -9.80 -24.76 18.56
CA GLU A 35 -9.96 -25.79 17.51
C GLU A 35 -10.81 -25.29 16.34
N ARG A 36 -11.62 -24.24 16.55
CA ARG A 36 -12.48 -23.65 15.52
C ARG A 36 -11.86 -22.47 14.79
N VAL A 37 -10.62 -22.09 15.11
CA VAL A 37 -9.99 -20.91 14.49
C VAL A 37 -9.98 -21.05 12.97
N ASP A 38 -9.55 -22.18 12.44
CA ASP A 38 -9.44 -22.44 11.00
C ASP A 38 -10.82 -22.51 10.29
N GLU A 39 -11.90 -22.75 11.06
CA GLU A 39 -13.26 -22.75 10.52
C GLU A 39 -13.86 -21.35 10.40
N VAL A 40 -13.39 -20.39 11.21
CA VAL A 40 -13.99 -19.05 11.32
C VAL A 40 -13.06 -17.91 10.90
N VAL A 41 -11.76 -18.15 10.77
CA VAL A 41 -10.76 -17.15 10.39
C VAL A 41 -10.04 -17.61 9.12
N GLY A 42 -9.89 -16.70 8.15
CA GLY A 42 -9.15 -17.01 6.92
C GLY A 42 -9.86 -17.99 5.99
N THR A 43 -11.19 -18.06 6.05
CA THR A 43 -11.95 -18.92 5.14
C THR A 43 -11.83 -18.46 3.69
N PRO A 44 -12.10 -19.33 2.69
CA PRO A 44 -12.10 -18.91 1.28
C PRO A 44 -12.98 -17.69 1.00
N GLU A 45 -14.12 -17.56 1.69
CA GLU A 45 -15.03 -16.42 1.57
C GLU A 45 -14.39 -15.13 2.11
N HIS A 46 -13.64 -15.23 3.20
CA HIS A 46 -12.89 -14.09 3.75
C HIS A 46 -11.77 -13.64 2.79
N HIS A 47 -11.06 -14.58 2.19
CA HIS A 47 -10.04 -14.28 1.18
C HIS A 47 -10.66 -13.65 -0.07
N ALA A 48 -11.78 -14.17 -0.56
CA ALA A 48 -12.49 -13.59 -1.70
C ALA A 48 -12.98 -12.18 -1.43
N ALA A 49 -13.56 -11.93 -0.25
CA ALA A 49 -13.99 -10.60 0.17
C ALA A 49 -12.81 -9.62 0.29
N ALA A 50 -11.67 -10.07 0.84
CA ALA A 50 -10.47 -9.26 0.93
C ALA A 50 -9.91 -8.90 -0.45
N ALA A 51 -9.92 -9.84 -1.41
CA ALA A 51 -9.49 -9.60 -2.77
C ALA A 51 -10.40 -8.58 -3.48
N GLU A 52 -11.74 -8.74 -3.39
CA GLU A 52 -12.70 -7.81 -3.97
C GLU A 52 -12.52 -6.39 -3.38
N ILE A 53 -12.38 -6.28 -2.07
CA ILE A 53 -12.15 -4.98 -1.42
C ILE A 53 -10.85 -4.37 -1.91
N SER A 54 -9.76 -5.15 -1.99
CA SER A 54 -8.47 -4.67 -2.45
C SER A 54 -8.51 -4.18 -3.89
N ASP A 55 -9.16 -4.91 -4.80
CA ASP A 55 -9.35 -4.50 -6.20
C ASP A 55 -10.05 -3.15 -6.33
N ARG A 56 -11.07 -2.92 -5.51
CA ARG A 56 -11.86 -1.68 -5.51
C ARG A 56 -11.20 -0.51 -4.79
N THR A 57 -10.14 -0.78 -4.02
CA THR A 57 -9.46 0.22 -3.21
C THR A 57 -8.33 0.92 -3.97
N ILE A 58 -7.63 0.21 -4.86
CA ILE A 58 -6.51 0.79 -5.61
C ILE A 58 -6.95 2.05 -6.33
N THR A 59 -6.24 3.16 -6.03
CA THR A 59 -6.55 4.48 -6.56
C THR A 59 -5.45 4.91 -7.52
N LEU A 60 -5.78 5.08 -8.80
CA LEU A 60 -4.91 5.72 -9.77
C LEU A 60 -5.03 7.23 -9.60
N VAL A 61 -3.98 7.85 -9.07
CA VAL A 61 -3.99 9.30 -8.78
C VAL A 61 -3.45 10.10 -9.96
N LYS A 62 -2.43 9.55 -10.66
CA LYS A 62 -1.76 10.22 -11.76
C LYS A 62 -1.31 9.21 -12.82
N ASN A 63 -1.49 9.54 -14.11
CA ASN A 63 -1.04 8.72 -15.26
C ASN A 63 -0.77 9.64 -16.47
N GLU A 64 0.01 10.70 -16.28
CA GLU A 64 0.31 11.70 -17.32
C GLU A 64 1.18 11.12 -18.43
N ALA A 65 2.08 10.19 -18.10
CA ALA A 65 2.87 9.47 -19.09
C ALA A 65 2.04 8.51 -19.97
N GLY A 66 0.77 8.24 -19.61
CA GLY A 66 -0.06 7.24 -20.29
C GLY A 66 0.55 5.82 -20.21
N LEU A 67 1.30 5.54 -19.15
CA LEU A 67 2.06 4.30 -18.99
C LEU A 67 1.14 3.12 -18.62
N LEU A 68 0.04 3.40 -17.96
CA LEU A 68 -0.95 2.41 -17.54
C LEU A 68 -2.20 2.43 -18.43
N PRO A 69 -2.82 1.26 -18.70
CA PRO A 69 -2.40 -0.07 -18.24
C PRO A 69 -1.16 -0.58 -19.00
N LEU A 70 -0.37 -1.44 -18.33
CA LEU A 70 0.75 -2.14 -18.96
C LEU A 70 0.25 -3.24 -19.87
N GLU A 71 0.96 -3.48 -20.98
CA GLU A 71 0.68 -4.63 -21.85
C GLU A 71 1.25 -5.92 -21.23
N PRO A 72 0.46 -7.00 -21.14
CA PRO A 72 0.94 -8.31 -20.69
C PRO A 72 1.81 -9.00 -21.75
N ASP A 73 2.45 -10.10 -21.38
CA ASP A 73 3.22 -11.01 -22.24
C ASP A 73 4.34 -10.34 -23.05
N THR A 74 4.90 -9.25 -22.55
CA THR A 74 5.95 -8.49 -23.24
C THR A 74 7.37 -9.01 -22.97
N GLY A 75 7.57 -9.86 -21.96
CA GLY A 75 8.91 -10.26 -21.50
C GLY A 75 9.76 -9.10 -21.00
N ARG A 76 9.15 -7.94 -20.68
CA ARG A 76 9.86 -6.77 -20.11
C ARG A 76 10.53 -7.11 -18.81
N LYS A 77 11.73 -6.58 -18.61
CA LYS A 77 12.43 -6.63 -17.34
C LYS A 77 11.97 -5.51 -16.45
N VAL A 78 11.32 -5.85 -15.34
CA VAL A 78 10.77 -4.90 -14.38
C VAL A 78 11.55 -4.96 -13.08
N LEU A 79 12.13 -3.83 -12.67
CA LEU A 79 12.65 -3.70 -11.32
C LEU A 79 11.49 -3.36 -10.37
N VAL A 80 11.26 -4.23 -9.38
CA VAL A 80 10.37 -3.97 -8.25
C VAL A 80 11.25 -3.58 -7.07
N THR A 81 11.19 -2.31 -6.65
CA THR A 81 12.07 -1.77 -5.61
C THR A 81 11.33 -0.88 -4.63
N GLY A 82 11.98 -0.42 -3.58
CA GLY A 82 11.42 0.51 -2.61
C GLY A 82 11.22 -0.08 -1.22
N ALA A 83 10.17 0.38 -0.56
CA ALA A 83 9.83 0.00 0.81
C ALA A 83 8.64 -0.96 0.83
N GLY A 84 8.76 -2.03 1.61
CA GLY A 84 7.66 -2.93 1.94
C GLY A 84 6.93 -2.56 3.21
N GLY A 85 6.37 -3.56 3.89
CA GLY A 85 5.82 -3.44 5.24
C GLY A 85 6.89 -3.14 6.29
N TYR A 86 6.47 -2.93 7.54
CA TYR A 86 7.42 -2.71 8.63
C TYR A 86 8.21 -3.98 8.96
N ALA A 87 9.50 -3.81 9.23
CA ALA A 87 10.33 -4.84 9.82
C ALA A 87 9.69 -5.27 11.17
N GLY A 88 9.38 -6.56 11.31
CA GLY A 88 8.66 -7.09 12.48
C GLY A 88 7.26 -7.62 12.19
N SER A 89 6.68 -7.34 11.01
CA SER A 89 5.43 -7.93 10.54
C SER A 89 5.64 -9.23 9.72
N ALA A 90 6.84 -9.81 9.77
CA ALA A 90 7.18 -11.01 8.99
C ALA A 90 6.22 -12.20 9.23
N ALA A 91 5.75 -12.37 10.46
CA ALA A 91 4.76 -13.39 10.79
C ALA A 91 3.38 -13.17 10.13
N ASP A 92 3.17 -11.98 9.57
CA ASP A 92 1.90 -11.49 9.06
C ASP A 92 1.89 -11.40 7.51
N GLN A 93 3.02 -11.71 6.85
CA GLN A 93 3.18 -11.60 5.39
C GLN A 93 3.25 -12.95 4.65
N GLY A 94 3.17 -14.07 5.37
CA GLY A 94 3.46 -15.38 4.79
C GLY A 94 4.93 -15.50 4.36
N ASP A 95 5.22 -16.38 3.42
CA ASP A 95 6.59 -16.69 2.98
C ASP A 95 7.24 -15.62 2.07
N ARG A 96 6.48 -14.58 1.66
CA ARG A 96 6.96 -13.55 0.72
C ARG A 96 6.90 -12.15 1.32
N SER A 97 7.94 -11.34 1.01
CA SER A 97 7.91 -9.91 1.31
C SER A 97 6.84 -9.16 0.50
N THR A 98 6.52 -7.92 0.87
CA THR A 98 5.60 -7.05 0.10
C THR A 98 6.01 -6.97 -1.37
N LEU A 99 7.30 -6.68 -1.63
CA LEU A 99 7.82 -6.56 -3.00
C LEU A 99 7.83 -7.91 -3.71
N GLY A 100 8.16 -9.00 -3.01
CA GLY A 100 8.12 -10.34 -3.55
C GLY A 100 6.70 -10.78 -3.93
N SER A 101 5.68 -10.37 -3.17
CA SER A 101 4.27 -10.62 -3.51
C SER A 101 3.84 -9.83 -4.74
N LEU A 102 4.25 -8.57 -4.86
CA LEU A 102 3.97 -7.75 -6.04
C LEU A 102 4.67 -8.34 -7.28
N ALA A 103 5.95 -8.67 -7.17
CA ALA A 103 6.73 -9.24 -8.24
C ALA A 103 6.10 -10.54 -8.77
N ALA A 104 5.78 -11.47 -7.87
CA ALA A 104 5.13 -12.72 -8.26
C ALA A 104 3.79 -12.51 -8.95
N ALA A 105 2.97 -11.57 -8.47
CA ALA A 105 1.70 -11.24 -9.11
C ALA A 105 1.89 -10.57 -10.49
N MET A 106 2.96 -9.81 -10.69
CA MET A 106 3.29 -9.22 -11.99
C MET A 106 3.79 -10.28 -12.98
N GLU A 107 4.55 -11.27 -12.52
CA GLU A 107 5.04 -12.38 -13.36
C GLU A 107 3.90 -13.19 -13.99
N GLU A 108 2.73 -13.26 -13.32
CA GLU A 108 1.52 -13.88 -13.89
C GLU A 108 1.03 -13.18 -15.18
N PHE A 109 1.44 -11.93 -15.40
CA PHE A 109 1.17 -11.15 -16.62
C PHE A 109 2.31 -11.20 -17.66
N GLY A 110 3.24 -12.14 -17.54
CA GLY A 110 4.27 -12.39 -18.55
C GLY A 110 5.40 -11.36 -18.61
N VAL A 111 5.76 -10.77 -17.49
CA VAL A 111 6.96 -9.92 -17.33
C VAL A 111 8.03 -10.63 -16.49
N GLU A 112 9.30 -10.25 -16.67
CA GLU A 112 10.40 -10.73 -15.84
C GLU A 112 10.63 -9.72 -14.70
N THR A 113 10.65 -10.16 -13.45
CA THR A 113 10.86 -9.25 -12.31
C THR A 113 12.23 -9.45 -11.65
N GLU A 114 12.83 -8.33 -11.25
CA GLU A 114 13.95 -8.30 -10.31
C GLU A 114 13.50 -7.54 -9.06
N VAL A 115 13.63 -8.16 -7.89
CA VAL A 115 13.26 -7.52 -6.61
C VAL A 115 14.50 -6.99 -5.90
N TYR A 116 14.45 -5.72 -5.50
CA TYR A 116 15.47 -5.11 -4.64
C TYR A 116 14.82 -4.21 -3.58
N GLU A 117 14.73 -4.70 -2.36
CA GLU A 117 14.13 -3.98 -1.24
C GLU A 117 15.11 -2.98 -0.63
N THR A 118 14.76 -1.69 -0.64
CA THR A 118 15.60 -0.63 -0.08
C THR A 118 15.26 -0.31 1.38
N GLY A 119 14.07 -0.72 1.84
CA GLY A 119 13.54 -0.40 3.16
C GLY A 119 12.93 1.00 3.26
N THR A 120 12.45 1.34 4.45
CA THR A 120 11.68 2.57 4.71
C THR A 120 12.54 3.82 4.91
N ASP A 121 13.87 3.67 5.02
CA ASP A 121 14.81 4.79 5.10
C ASP A 121 16.13 4.41 4.42
N PRO A 122 16.15 4.37 3.06
CA PRO A 122 17.34 3.93 2.32
C PRO A 122 18.47 4.94 2.40
N ASP A 123 19.65 4.45 2.78
CA ASP A 123 20.90 5.20 2.70
C ASP A 123 21.39 5.38 1.24
N ALA A 124 22.46 6.13 1.05
CA ALA A 124 23.00 6.43 -0.27
C ALA A 124 23.44 5.16 -1.03
N SER A 125 23.98 4.14 -0.33
CA SER A 125 24.42 2.90 -0.93
C SER A 125 23.26 2.09 -1.50
N ARG A 126 22.17 1.96 -0.72
CA ARG A 126 20.97 1.26 -1.16
C ARG A 126 20.30 1.97 -2.35
N ARG A 127 20.22 3.31 -2.32
CA ARG A 127 19.70 4.09 -3.44
C ARG A 127 20.53 3.93 -4.70
N SER A 128 21.86 4.06 -4.59
CA SER A 128 22.78 3.86 -5.71
C SER A 128 22.64 2.47 -6.33
N THR A 129 22.48 1.43 -5.51
CA THR A 129 22.24 0.06 -6.01
C THR A 129 20.90 -0.04 -6.75
N ALA A 130 19.82 0.55 -6.22
CA ALA A 130 18.54 0.57 -6.89
C ALA A 130 18.60 1.29 -8.25
N VAL A 131 19.28 2.43 -8.32
CA VAL A 131 19.51 3.19 -9.55
C VAL A 131 20.29 2.37 -10.59
N ALA A 132 21.36 1.68 -10.17
CA ALA A 132 22.13 0.83 -11.08
C ALA A 132 21.28 -0.32 -11.65
N LYS A 133 20.41 -0.92 -10.85
CA LYS A 133 19.45 -1.95 -11.30
C LYS A 133 18.39 -1.37 -12.25
N ALA A 134 17.87 -0.20 -11.95
CA ALA A 134 16.91 0.50 -12.81
C ALA A 134 17.47 0.75 -14.21
N GLN A 135 18.74 1.09 -14.34
CA GLN A 135 19.41 1.30 -15.65
C GLN A 135 19.43 0.03 -16.53
N ASN A 136 19.37 -1.16 -15.91
CA ASN A 136 19.34 -2.46 -16.60
C ASN A 136 17.92 -3.05 -16.74
N SER A 137 16.90 -2.28 -16.41
CA SER A 137 15.49 -2.68 -16.48
C SER A 137 14.75 -1.84 -17.54
N ASP A 138 13.65 -2.36 -18.08
CA ASP A 138 12.80 -1.66 -19.05
C ASP A 138 11.76 -0.79 -18.36
N LEU A 139 11.40 -1.14 -17.12
CA LEU A 139 10.41 -0.46 -16.29
C LEU A 139 10.83 -0.57 -14.83
N VAL A 140 10.50 0.44 -14.05
CA VAL A 140 10.67 0.44 -12.58
C VAL A 140 9.31 0.59 -11.91
N VAL A 141 9.00 -0.30 -10.99
CA VAL A 141 7.89 -0.13 -10.04
C VAL A 141 8.51 0.10 -8.67
N VAL A 142 8.39 1.31 -8.16
CA VAL A 142 8.90 1.69 -6.84
C VAL A 142 7.76 1.81 -5.85
N THR A 143 7.83 1.05 -4.76
CA THR A 143 6.88 1.15 -3.65
C THR A 143 7.36 2.14 -2.61
N THR A 144 6.45 2.94 -2.05
CA THR A 144 6.74 3.88 -0.96
C THR A 144 5.87 3.60 0.26
N ASN A 145 6.45 3.79 1.45
CA ASN A 145 5.77 3.59 2.73
C ASN A 145 6.06 4.78 3.64
N LYS A 146 5.11 5.72 3.74
CA LYS A 146 5.27 6.99 4.46
C LYS A 146 6.49 7.80 3.99
N ALA A 147 6.73 7.87 2.70
CA ALA A 147 7.86 8.62 2.15
C ALA A 147 7.79 10.11 2.49
N TRP A 148 6.61 10.65 2.80
CA TRP A 148 6.43 12.02 3.30
C TRP A 148 7.19 12.29 4.61
N THR A 149 7.63 11.25 5.35
CA THR A 149 8.47 11.36 6.56
C THR A 149 9.91 10.89 6.35
N SER A 150 10.30 10.46 5.14
CA SER A 150 11.60 9.85 4.85
C SER A 150 12.28 10.50 3.66
N GLU A 151 13.27 11.35 3.93
CA GLU A 151 14.11 11.91 2.87
C GLU A 151 14.79 10.83 2.02
N GLY A 152 15.15 9.70 2.63
CA GLY A 152 15.77 8.57 1.93
C GLY A 152 14.88 8.04 0.81
N GLN A 153 13.59 7.83 1.08
CA GLN A 153 12.62 7.39 0.07
C GLN A 153 12.35 8.48 -0.97
N GLN A 154 12.21 9.74 -0.55
CA GLN A 154 12.00 10.87 -1.46
C GLN A 154 13.15 10.98 -2.47
N ARG A 155 14.39 10.90 -1.99
CA ARG A 155 15.60 10.89 -2.84
C ARG A 155 15.63 9.68 -3.75
N LEU A 156 15.29 8.49 -3.25
CA LEU A 156 15.22 7.29 -4.07
C LEU A 156 14.30 7.45 -5.28
N VAL A 157 13.07 7.93 -5.06
CA VAL A 157 12.12 8.15 -6.16
C VAL A 157 12.67 9.15 -7.16
N LYS A 158 13.21 10.30 -6.71
CA LYS A 158 13.81 11.33 -7.58
C LYS A 158 15.02 10.80 -8.37
N GLU A 159 15.89 10.04 -7.73
CA GLU A 159 17.05 9.41 -8.38
C GLU A 159 16.62 8.36 -9.42
N LEU A 160 15.55 7.59 -9.17
CA LEU A 160 14.99 6.63 -10.13
C LEU A 160 14.35 7.36 -11.32
N LEU A 161 13.58 8.42 -11.10
CA LEU A 161 13.02 9.25 -12.17
C LEU A 161 14.13 9.86 -13.05
N ALA A 162 15.24 10.29 -12.44
CA ALA A 162 16.39 10.85 -13.15
C ALA A 162 17.13 9.84 -14.04
N THR A 163 16.85 8.53 -13.94
CA THR A 163 17.43 7.51 -14.86
C THR A 163 16.89 7.59 -16.26
N GLY A 164 15.78 8.29 -16.49
CA GLY A 164 15.05 8.33 -17.76
C GLY A 164 14.31 7.03 -18.10
N ARG A 165 14.29 6.05 -17.21
CA ARG A 165 13.46 4.85 -17.37
C ARG A 165 12.01 5.16 -17.01
N PRO A 166 11.03 4.48 -17.60
CA PRO A 166 9.64 4.56 -17.14
C PRO A 166 9.56 4.14 -15.67
N VAL A 167 8.92 4.97 -14.82
CA VAL A 167 8.80 4.71 -13.38
C VAL A 167 7.32 4.82 -12.99
N ILE A 168 6.84 3.77 -12.32
CA ILE A 168 5.54 3.76 -11.64
C ILE A 168 5.82 3.84 -10.14
N VAL A 169 5.20 4.80 -9.46
CA VAL A 169 5.27 4.91 -8.00
C VAL A 169 3.99 4.38 -7.39
N ALA A 170 4.10 3.47 -6.43
CA ALA A 170 2.97 2.89 -5.71
C ALA A 170 3.11 3.09 -4.20
N ALA A 171 2.30 3.97 -3.63
CA ALA A 171 2.25 4.15 -2.18
C ALA A 171 1.49 3.01 -1.51
N VAL A 172 2.20 2.18 -0.75
CA VAL A 172 1.61 0.99 -0.13
C VAL A 172 1.00 1.25 1.26
N ARG A 173 1.01 2.49 1.71
CA ARG A 173 0.42 2.88 2.99
C ARG A 173 -0.43 4.14 2.90
N ASP A 174 0.20 5.31 2.93
CA ASP A 174 -0.48 6.60 2.94
C ASP A 174 -0.39 7.25 1.54
N PRO A 175 -1.42 7.95 1.05
CA PRO A 175 -1.39 8.53 -0.29
C PRO A 175 -0.60 9.85 -0.39
N TYR A 176 -0.08 10.38 0.73
CA TYR A 176 0.55 11.71 0.81
C TYR A 176 1.92 11.81 0.16
N ASP A 177 2.55 10.68 -0.13
CA ASP A 177 3.93 10.61 -0.59
C ASP A 177 4.17 11.43 -1.88
N LEU A 178 3.17 11.48 -2.79
CA LEU A 178 3.23 12.19 -4.06
C LEU A 178 3.57 13.69 -3.90
N ALA A 179 3.19 14.31 -2.80
CA ALA A 179 3.48 15.72 -2.55
C ALA A 179 5.00 16.04 -2.52
N TYR A 180 5.85 15.04 -2.30
CA TYR A 180 7.30 15.20 -2.16
C TYR A 180 8.11 14.84 -3.42
N PHE A 181 7.42 14.34 -4.46
CA PHE A 181 7.99 14.02 -5.78
C PHE A 181 6.91 14.17 -6.87
N THR A 182 6.38 15.38 -6.97
CA THR A 182 5.29 15.72 -7.91
C THR A 182 5.67 15.53 -9.38
N GLU A 183 6.96 15.38 -9.68
CA GLU A 183 7.52 15.03 -10.98
C GLU A 183 7.25 13.58 -11.40
N ALA A 184 6.79 12.70 -10.49
CA ALA A 184 6.34 11.36 -10.86
C ALA A 184 5.10 11.47 -11.75
N GLU A 185 5.17 10.94 -12.97
CA GLU A 185 4.10 11.03 -13.97
C GLU A 185 3.05 9.90 -13.81
N THR A 186 3.39 8.82 -13.09
CA THR A 186 2.48 7.71 -12.82
C THR A 186 2.52 7.35 -11.34
N TYR A 187 1.38 7.50 -10.67
CA TYR A 187 1.27 7.28 -9.24
C TYR A 187 -0.04 6.60 -8.85
N LEU A 188 0.08 5.55 -8.02
CA LEU A 188 -1.05 4.84 -7.44
C LEU A 188 -0.96 4.85 -5.91
N ALA A 189 -2.11 4.81 -5.26
CA ALA A 189 -2.24 4.57 -3.82
C ALA A 189 -2.91 3.21 -3.61
N ALA A 190 -2.19 2.28 -2.96
CA ALA A 190 -2.65 0.92 -2.70
C ALA A 190 -3.19 0.74 -1.27
N TYR A 191 -2.86 1.64 -0.34
CA TYR A 191 -3.28 1.65 1.08
C TYR A 191 -2.97 0.38 1.88
N GLY A 192 -2.33 -0.60 1.27
CA GLY A 192 -1.99 -1.87 1.88
C GLY A 192 -0.69 -2.44 1.32
N TYR A 193 0.01 -3.19 2.13
CA TYR A 193 1.27 -3.86 1.78
C TYR A 193 1.19 -5.40 1.96
N LYS A 194 -0.01 -5.92 2.20
CA LYS A 194 -0.26 -7.36 2.31
C LYS A 194 -0.33 -8.01 0.92
N PRO A 195 -0.09 -9.33 0.81
CA PRO A 195 -0.12 -10.03 -0.48
C PRO A 195 -1.37 -9.71 -1.31
N VAL A 196 -2.56 -9.78 -0.72
CA VAL A 196 -3.83 -9.50 -1.41
C VAL A 196 -3.88 -8.09 -2.01
N SER A 197 -3.26 -7.09 -1.35
CA SER A 197 -3.19 -5.72 -1.88
C SER A 197 -2.17 -5.60 -3.01
N MET A 198 -1.09 -6.38 -2.98
CA MET A 198 -0.07 -6.43 -4.03
C MET A 198 -0.58 -7.15 -5.28
N GLU A 199 -1.34 -8.21 -5.11
CA GLU A 199 -2.06 -8.89 -6.19
C GLU A 199 -3.08 -7.95 -6.86
N ALA A 200 -3.87 -7.22 -6.07
CA ALA A 200 -4.80 -6.22 -6.58
C ALA A 200 -4.07 -5.09 -7.34
N LEU A 201 -2.93 -4.62 -6.81
CA LEU A 201 -2.10 -3.63 -7.48
C LEU A 201 -1.62 -4.16 -8.84
N ALA A 202 -1.11 -5.39 -8.91
CA ALA A 202 -0.69 -6.00 -10.17
C ALA A 202 -1.84 -6.08 -11.18
N ARG A 203 -3.04 -6.54 -10.77
CA ARG A 203 -4.22 -6.57 -11.65
C ARG A 203 -4.59 -5.19 -12.20
N VAL A 204 -4.46 -4.15 -11.39
CA VAL A 204 -4.68 -2.77 -11.85
C VAL A 204 -3.56 -2.33 -12.78
N LEU A 205 -2.28 -2.58 -12.47
CA LEU A 205 -1.16 -2.21 -13.35
C LEU A 205 -1.32 -2.77 -14.77
N PHE A 206 -1.83 -3.98 -14.93
CA PHE A 206 -2.04 -4.64 -16.22
C PHE A 206 -3.47 -4.51 -16.79
N GLY A 207 -4.32 -3.68 -16.20
CA GLY A 207 -5.68 -3.42 -16.70
C GLY A 207 -6.65 -4.59 -16.55
N ALA A 208 -6.28 -5.66 -15.86
CA ALA A 208 -7.18 -6.76 -15.54
C ALA A 208 -8.33 -6.30 -14.61
N VAL A 209 -8.06 -5.26 -13.82
CA VAL A 209 -9.04 -4.52 -13.02
C VAL A 209 -8.91 -3.03 -13.36
N ASN A 210 -10.03 -2.39 -13.70
CA ASN A 210 -10.06 -0.94 -13.87
C ASN A 210 -10.00 -0.26 -12.49
N PRO A 211 -9.08 0.69 -12.24
CA PRO A 211 -9.02 1.41 -10.96
C PRO A 211 -10.30 2.20 -10.71
N THR A 212 -10.98 1.91 -9.64
CA THR A 212 -12.21 2.60 -9.22
C THR A 212 -12.07 3.30 -7.88
N GLY A 213 -10.94 3.11 -7.21
CA GLY A 213 -10.62 3.74 -5.95
C GLY A 213 -10.63 5.27 -6.06
N ARG A 214 -10.99 5.92 -4.95
CA ARG A 214 -10.98 7.37 -4.82
C ARG A 214 -10.21 7.75 -3.56
N LEU A 215 -9.47 8.87 -3.61
CA LEU A 215 -8.74 9.35 -2.45
C LEU A 215 -9.68 9.55 -1.26
N PRO A 216 -9.44 8.86 -0.13
CA PRO A 216 -10.24 9.02 1.09
C PRO A 216 -9.87 10.28 1.88
N VAL A 217 -8.89 11.03 1.40
CA VAL A 217 -8.36 12.26 1.99
C VAL A 217 -7.90 13.21 0.89
N THR A 218 -7.79 14.50 1.20
CA THR A 218 -7.07 15.46 0.35
C THR A 218 -5.57 15.25 0.51
N ILE A 219 -4.82 15.20 -0.59
CA ILE A 219 -3.35 15.27 -0.57
C ILE A 219 -2.99 16.75 -0.60
N PRO A 220 -2.37 17.29 0.45
CA PRO A 220 -1.93 18.68 0.46
C PRO A 220 -0.65 18.87 -0.35
N GLU A 221 -0.31 20.10 -0.69
CA GLU A 221 1.03 20.44 -1.15
C GLU A 221 2.06 20.29 -0.02
N ALA A 222 3.29 19.90 -0.34
CA ALA A 222 4.31 19.65 0.68
C ALA A 222 4.68 20.92 1.48
N GLU A 223 4.63 22.09 0.85
CA GLU A 223 5.03 23.38 1.43
C GLU A 223 3.84 24.17 2.00
N ASP A 224 2.62 23.88 1.56
CA ASP A 224 1.38 24.49 2.09
C ASP A 224 0.33 23.43 2.41
N PRO A 225 0.17 23.05 3.67
CA PRO A 225 -0.82 22.03 4.07
C PRO A 225 -2.28 22.48 3.88
N ASN A 226 -2.53 23.76 3.58
CA ASN A 226 -3.87 24.26 3.27
C ASN A 226 -4.18 24.28 1.77
N ALA A 227 -3.17 24.17 0.92
CA ALA A 227 -3.33 24.03 -0.53
C ALA A 227 -3.51 22.54 -0.88
N ALA A 228 -4.49 22.23 -1.73
CA ALA A 228 -4.77 20.88 -2.17
C ALA A 228 -4.00 20.58 -3.47
N LEU A 229 -3.06 19.63 -3.41
CA LEU A 229 -2.45 19.04 -4.60
C LEU A 229 -3.46 18.14 -5.33
N TYR A 230 -4.14 17.27 -4.60
CA TYR A 230 -5.26 16.46 -5.10
C TYR A 230 -6.41 16.46 -4.08
N PRO A 231 -7.65 16.75 -4.49
CA PRO A 231 -8.78 16.83 -3.58
C PRO A 231 -9.27 15.46 -3.12
N TYR A 232 -9.97 15.43 -1.98
CA TYR A 232 -10.78 14.28 -1.58
C TYR A 232 -11.66 13.79 -2.72
N GLY A 233 -11.76 12.48 -2.91
CA GLY A 233 -12.57 11.86 -3.97
C GLY A 233 -11.89 11.83 -5.35
N HIS A 234 -10.68 12.39 -5.51
CA HIS A 234 -9.93 12.27 -6.75
C HIS A 234 -9.52 10.82 -7.03
N GLY A 235 -9.50 10.45 -8.30
CA GLY A 235 -9.04 9.18 -8.82
C GLY A 235 -9.36 9.08 -10.30
N LEU A 236 -8.50 8.40 -11.05
CA LEU A 236 -8.61 8.16 -12.48
C LEU A 236 -9.12 6.74 -12.75
N SER A 237 -9.48 6.47 -13.98
CA SER A 237 -9.83 5.15 -14.53
C SER A 237 -9.26 5.04 -15.95
N TYR A 238 -9.14 3.82 -16.46
CA TYR A 238 -8.74 3.55 -17.84
C TYR A 238 -9.89 3.79 -18.80
#